data_217fa788bc5350c94f86e861ee9b4a9b
#
_entry.id   217fa788bc5350c94f86e861ee9b4a9b
#
_cell.length_a   1.000
_cell.length_b   1.000
_cell.length_c   1.000
_cell.angle_alpha   90.00
_cell.angle_beta   90.00
_cell.angle_gamma   90.00
#
_symmetry.space_group_name_H-M   'P 1'
#
loop_
_entity.id
_entity.type
_entity.pdbx_description
1 polymer ?
#
loop_
_entity_poly.entity_id
_entity_poly.type
_entity_poly.pdbx_seq_one_letter_code
_entity_poly.pdbx_strand_id
1 'polypeptide(L)'
;VVAAIPGASYTERGSYHIPLSDFEDFDAYYMSLNKKLRHNIKTRSNHFTHGDLTSELKVFTRENPPSNDYWKKIWRLFFMRKNVWRRRDITLFRRLVCSWETRKECSGGMKTRSFSELDETVLFVFEINGEPAAFAFLYLSDGYIVVPKLAIDTEQRAHAPGILMLKEIMKWCYDRRVRDFDLCRGEEPYKQQMGAVNQPVCRVMAKL
;
A
#
# COMPACT_ATOMS: atom_id res chain seq x y z
N VAL A 1 8.28 20.27 18.34
CA VAL A 1 9.39 20.40 19.30
C VAL A 1 9.22 19.28 20.31
N VAL A 2 9.91 18.15 20.11
CA VAL A 2 9.93 17.05 21.10
C VAL A 2 10.87 17.53 22.20
N ALA A 3 10.33 17.81 23.39
CA ALA A 3 11.14 18.10 24.55
C ALA A 3 12.13 16.95 24.76
N ALA A 4 13.41 17.24 24.98
CA ALA A 4 14.41 16.21 25.19
C ALA A 4 14.04 15.37 26.44
N ILE A 5 13.72 14.11 26.23
CA ILE A 5 13.51 13.15 27.32
C ILE A 5 14.92 12.70 27.77
N PRO A 6 15.31 12.90 29.02
CA PRO A 6 16.62 12.49 29.49
C PRO A 6 16.88 10.99 29.24
N GLY A 7 18.01 10.66 28.63
CA GLY A 7 18.37 9.28 28.31
C GLY A 7 17.68 8.65 27.10
N ALA A 8 16.89 9.43 26.34
CA ALA A 8 16.27 8.96 25.11
C ALA A 8 17.21 9.06 23.90
N SER A 9 17.13 8.08 23.02
CA SER A 9 17.73 8.14 21.69
C SER A 9 16.70 8.51 20.64
N TYR A 10 17.12 9.32 19.67
CA TYR A 10 16.25 9.82 18.60
C TYR A 10 16.78 9.34 17.25
N THR A 11 15.89 8.86 16.39
CA THR A 11 16.25 8.47 15.01
C THR A 11 15.18 9.04 14.06
N GLU A 12 15.61 9.97 13.21
CA GLU A 12 14.77 10.50 12.14
C GLU A 12 14.65 9.50 10.98
N ARG A 13 13.47 9.38 10.42
CA ARG A 13 13.19 8.54 9.24
C ARG A 13 12.22 9.25 8.32
N GLY A 14 12.46 9.17 7.01
CA GLY A 14 11.52 9.65 6.00
C GLY A 14 10.19 8.88 6.08
N SER A 15 9.08 9.60 6.09
CA SER A 15 7.73 9.13 5.82
C SER A 15 7.17 9.92 4.65
N TYR A 16 6.40 9.25 3.80
CA TYR A 16 5.92 9.85 2.55
C TYR A 16 4.41 9.91 2.56
N HIS A 17 3.86 11.12 2.42
CA HIS A 17 2.42 11.33 2.35
C HIS A 17 2.04 12.16 1.13
N ILE A 18 0.81 11.99 0.65
CA ILE A 18 0.22 12.77 -0.44
C ILE A 18 -0.83 13.68 0.19
N PRO A 19 -0.59 15.02 0.21
CA PRO A 19 -1.55 15.97 0.75
C PRO A 19 -2.69 16.19 -0.26
N LEU A 20 -3.71 15.34 -0.18
CA LEU A 20 -4.84 15.37 -1.11
C LEU A 20 -5.65 16.65 -0.99
N SER A 21 -5.67 17.27 0.20
CA SER A 21 -6.34 18.55 0.44
C SER A 21 -5.73 19.74 -0.32
N ASP A 22 -4.51 19.60 -0.86
CA ASP A 22 -3.87 20.65 -1.67
C ASP A 22 -4.48 20.76 -3.08
N PHE A 23 -5.34 19.82 -3.46
CA PHE A 23 -5.97 19.78 -4.77
C PHE A 23 -7.49 19.77 -4.64
N GLU A 24 -8.17 20.50 -5.50
CA GLU A 24 -9.62 20.66 -5.48
C GLU A 24 -10.36 19.32 -5.70
N ASP A 25 -9.86 18.50 -6.64
CA ASP A 25 -10.43 17.23 -7.00
C ASP A 25 -9.37 16.22 -7.50
N PHE A 26 -9.82 15.02 -7.85
CA PHE A 26 -8.96 13.99 -8.41
C PHE A 26 -8.28 14.42 -9.72
N ASP A 27 -8.96 15.15 -10.57
CA ASP A 27 -8.40 15.57 -11.87
C ASP A 27 -7.29 16.60 -11.68
N ALA A 28 -7.45 17.56 -10.76
CA ALA A 28 -6.41 18.51 -10.37
C ALA A 28 -5.17 17.78 -9.81
N TYR A 29 -5.38 16.83 -8.89
CA TYR A 29 -4.29 15.99 -8.38
C TYR A 29 -3.63 15.18 -9.51
N TYR A 30 -4.42 14.51 -10.34
CA TYR A 30 -3.88 13.68 -11.42
C TYR A 30 -3.07 14.51 -12.42
N MET A 31 -3.52 15.73 -12.73
CA MET A 31 -2.81 16.65 -13.62
C MET A 31 -1.51 17.19 -13.01
N SER A 32 -1.36 17.25 -11.69
CA SER A 32 -0.12 17.62 -11.00
C SER A 32 0.99 16.56 -11.14
N LEU A 33 0.62 15.29 -11.39
CA LEU A 33 1.58 14.21 -11.57
C LEU A 33 2.45 14.41 -12.82
N ASN A 34 3.66 13.87 -12.77
CA ASN A 34 4.59 13.97 -13.90
C ASN A 34 3.97 13.44 -15.20
N LYS A 35 4.15 14.15 -16.31
CA LYS A 35 3.63 13.79 -17.65
C LYS A 35 3.95 12.36 -18.06
N LYS A 36 5.17 11.86 -17.76
CA LYS A 36 5.59 10.48 -18.06
C LYS A 36 4.76 9.47 -17.28
N LEU A 37 4.48 9.73 -16.00
CA LEU A 37 3.64 8.84 -15.19
C LEU A 37 2.21 8.82 -15.71
N ARG A 38 1.62 10.00 -15.98
CA ARG A 38 0.25 10.09 -16.54
C ARG A 38 0.13 9.34 -17.87
N HIS A 39 1.12 9.49 -18.76
CA HIS A 39 1.17 8.75 -20.02
C HIS A 39 1.25 7.24 -19.77
N ASN A 40 2.09 6.79 -18.84
CA ASN A 40 2.21 5.38 -18.49
C ASN A 40 0.90 4.82 -17.93
N ILE A 41 0.25 5.54 -17.00
CA ILE A 41 -1.06 5.16 -16.47
C ILE A 41 -2.09 5.03 -17.59
N LYS A 42 -2.20 6.02 -18.47
CA LYS A 42 -3.14 6.02 -19.61
C LYS A 42 -2.88 4.83 -20.53
N THR A 43 -1.64 4.61 -20.92
CA THR A 43 -1.27 3.50 -21.81
C THR A 43 -1.62 2.15 -21.18
N ARG A 44 -1.32 1.97 -19.87
CA ARG A 44 -1.62 0.71 -19.18
C ARG A 44 -3.13 0.52 -18.97
N SER A 45 -3.87 1.57 -18.63
CA SER A 45 -5.33 1.50 -18.53
C SER A 45 -5.97 1.11 -19.86
N ASN A 46 -5.46 1.62 -20.99
CA ASN A 46 -5.99 1.28 -22.32
C ASN A 46 -5.84 -0.22 -22.65
N HIS A 47 -4.82 -0.91 -22.12
CA HIS A 47 -4.69 -2.37 -22.31
C HIS A 47 -5.85 -3.15 -21.68
N PHE A 48 -6.48 -2.61 -20.62
CA PHE A 48 -7.67 -3.22 -20.00
C PHE A 48 -8.97 -2.78 -20.65
N THR A 49 -8.98 -1.60 -21.30
CA THR A 49 -10.20 -1.10 -21.98
C THR A 49 -10.36 -1.68 -23.38
N HIS A 50 -9.25 -1.91 -24.11
CA HIS A 50 -9.24 -2.29 -25.51
C HIS A 50 -8.53 -3.63 -25.79
N GLY A 51 -8.02 -4.30 -24.75
CA GLY A 51 -7.34 -5.59 -24.87
C GLY A 51 -8.19 -6.73 -24.31
N ASP A 52 -7.59 -7.94 -24.33
CA ASP A 52 -8.21 -9.17 -23.82
C ASP A 52 -8.14 -9.31 -22.29
N LEU A 53 -7.52 -8.36 -21.60
CA LEU A 53 -7.36 -8.37 -20.15
C LEU A 53 -8.45 -7.56 -19.48
N THR A 54 -9.03 -8.12 -18.42
CA THR A 54 -9.96 -7.39 -17.55
C THR A 54 -9.27 -6.93 -16.28
N SER A 55 -9.68 -5.80 -15.74
CA SER A 55 -9.23 -5.34 -14.43
C SER A 55 -10.40 -4.86 -13.57
N GLU A 56 -10.30 -5.10 -12.28
CA GLU A 56 -11.30 -4.70 -11.29
C GLU A 56 -10.61 -4.27 -10.00
N LEU A 57 -11.11 -3.18 -9.36
CA LEU A 57 -10.72 -2.82 -8.00
C LEU A 57 -11.80 -3.31 -7.03
N LYS A 58 -11.45 -4.29 -6.20
CA LYS A 58 -12.29 -4.75 -5.09
C LYS A 58 -11.95 -4.00 -3.82
N VAL A 59 -12.99 -3.61 -3.10
CA VAL A 59 -12.88 -2.92 -1.81
C VAL A 59 -13.54 -3.78 -0.75
N PHE A 60 -12.77 -4.13 0.26
CA PHE A 60 -13.24 -4.90 1.40
C PHE A 60 -13.15 -4.06 2.67
N THR A 61 -14.17 -4.18 3.50
CA THR A 61 -14.29 -3.52 4.80
C THR A 61 -14.59 -4.58 5.86
N ARG A 62 -14.70 -4.16 7.11
CA ARG A 62 -15.15 -5.04 8.20
C ARG A 62 -16.53 -5.64 7.92
N GLU A 63 -17.44 -4.88 7.34
CA GLU A 63 -18.80 -5.30 7.00
C GLU A 63 -18.84 -6.30 5.83
N ASN A 64 -17.86 -6.20 4.93
CA ASN A 64 -17.71 -7.07 3.77
C ASN A 64 -16.26 -7.57 3.67
N PRO A 65 -15.84 -8.50 4.56
CA PRO A 65 -14.47 -9.00 4.56
C PRO A 65 -14.23 -10.01 3.44
N PRO A 66 -12.98 -10.18 2.98
CA PRO A 66 -12.65 -11.23 2.04
C PRO A 66 -12.93 -12.63 2.61
N SER A 67 -13.34 -13.56 1.77
CA SER A 67 -13.42 -14.97 2.15
C SER A 67 -12.06 -15.55 2.55
N ASN A 68 -12.04 -16.66 3.30
CA ASN A 68 -10.79 -17.30 3.70
C ASN A 68 -9.91 -17.72 2.51
N ASP A 69 -10.52 -18.17 1.42
CA ASP A 69 -9.77 -18.59 0.23
C ASP A 69 -9.25 -17.39 -0.55
N TYR A 70 -10.00 -16.29 -0.56
CA TYR A 70 -9.52 -15.05 -1.14
C TYR A 70 -8.33 -14.46 -0.35
N TRP A 71 -8.36 -14.54 0.99
CA TRP A 71 -7.21 -14.19 1.83
C TRP A 71 -5.95 -14.97 1.47
N LYS A 72 -6.04 -16.26 1.17
CA LYS A 72 -4.88 -17.07 0.75
C LYS A 72 -4.23 -16.52 -0.51
N LYS A 73 -5.03 -16.02 -1.48
CA LYS A 73 -4.53 -15.38 -2.70
C LYS A 73 -3.80 -14.07 -2.37
N ILE A 74 -4.35 -13.22 -1.50
CA ILE A 74 -3.71 -11.97 -1.05
C ILE A 74 -2.39 -12.27 -0.32
N TRP A 75 -2.36 -13.27 0.55
CA TRP A 75 -1.15 -13.70 1.25
C TRP A 75 -0.04 -14.12 0.29
N ARG A 76 -0.39 -14.77 -0.81
CA ARG A 76 0.57 -15.15 -1.84
C ARG A 76 1.32 -13.92 -2.36
N LEU A 77 0.65 -12.83 -2.65
CA LEU A 77 1.28 -11.58 -3.10
C LEU A 77 2.26 -11.03 -2.04
N PHE A 78 1.87 -11.06 -0.79
CA PHE A 78 2.72 -10.60 0.30
C PHE A 78 3.97 -11.47 0.47
N PHE A 79 3.83 -12.78 0.34
CA PHE A 79 4.94 -13.74 0.34
C PHE A 79 5.89 -13.50 -0.84
N MET A 80 5.36 -13.29 -2.04
CA MET A 80 6.16 -13.00 -3.23
C MET A 80 7.02 -11.75 -3.03
N ARG A 81 6.44 -10.66 -2.50
CA ARG A 81 7.17 -9.45 -2.17
C ARG A 81 8.33 -9.72 -1.22
N LYS A 82 8.10 -10.40 -0.10
CA LYS A 82 9.15 -10.69 0.89
C LYS A 82 10.25 -11.60 0.32
N ASN A 83 9.89 -12.58 -0.50
CA ASN A 83 10.86 -13.46 -1.14
C ASN A 83 11.76 -12.72 -2.13
N VAL A 84 11.23 -11.79 -2.92
CA VAL A 84 12.01 -10.97 -3.86
C VAL A 84 13.02 -10.09 -3.12
N TRP A 85 12.63 -9.47 -2.01
CA TRP A 85 13.50 -8.61 -1.21
C TRP A 85 14.62 -9.37 -0.48
N ARG A 86 14.38 -10.65 -0.15
CA ARG A 86 15.30 -11.48 0.62
C ARG A 86 16.19 -12.41 -0.25
N ARG A 87 15.94 -12.51 -1.56
CA ARG A 87 16.69 -13.40 -2.47
C ARG A 87 18.19 -13.08 -2.59
N ARG A 88 18.63 -11.90 -2.16
CA ARG A 88 20.01 -11.46 -2.42
C ARG A 88 21.10 -12.13 -1.58
N ASP A 89 20.78 -12.73 -0.39
CA ASP A 89 21.82 -13.29 0.50
C ASP A 89 21.34 -14.38 1.47
N ILE A 90 20.45 -15.31 1.11
CA ILE A 90 19.82 -16.14 2.11
C ILE A 90 20.13 -17.63 1.98
N THR A 91 20.74 -18.20 3.04
CA THR A 91 20.85 -19.64 3.26
C THR A 91 19.48 -20.31 3.43
N LEU A 92 19.40 -21.63 3.16
CA LEU A 92 18.16 -22.42 3.25
C LEU A 92 17.46 -22.29 4.63
N PHE A 93 18.22 -22.24 5.69
CA PHE A 93 17.73 -22.06 7.07
C PHE A 93 17.03 -20.69 7.25
N ARG A 94 17.61 -19.60 6.74
CA ARG A 94 16.98 -18.27 6.77
C ARG A 94 15.69 -18.22 5.95
N ARG A 95 15.56 -18.98 4.86
CA ARG A 95 14.30 -19.08 4.09
C ARG A 95 13.19 -19.68 4.92
N LEU A 96 13.48 -20.72 5.71
CA LEU A 96 12.50 -21.37 6.60
C LEU A 96 12.05 -20.41 7.72
N VAL A 97 12.99 -19.75 8.40
CA VAL A 97 12.69 -18.77 9.45
C VAL A 97 11.85 -17.61 8.89
N CYS A 98 12.22 -17.08 7.73
CA CYS A 98 11.49 -16.01 7.08
C CYS A 98 10.09 -16.42 6.63
N SER A 99 9.92 -17.64 6.17
CA SER A 99 8.61 -18.20 5.84
C SER A 99 7.71 -18.31 7.07
N TRP A 100 8.27 -18.73 8.20
CA TRP A 100 7.55 -18.83 9.46
C TRP A 100 7.16 -17.45 10.02
N GLU A 101 8.09 -16.49 10.08
CA GLU A 101 7.81 -15.11 10.50
C GLU A 101 6.74 -14.44 9.62
N THR A 102 6.80 -14.67 8.31
CA THR A 102 5.82 -14.13 7.37
C THR A 102 4.45 -14.76 7.59
N ARG A 103 4.38 -16.08 7.82
CA ARG A 103 3.12 -16.74 8.18
C ARG A 103 2.53 -16.20 9.47
N LYS A 104 3.36 -15.97 10.50
CA LYS A 104 2.94 -15.39 11.78
C LYS A 104 2.41 -13.97 11.60
N GLU A 105 3.10 -13.13 10.82
CA GLU A 105 2.66 -11.77 10.49
C GLU A 105 1.34 -11.78 9.70
N CYS A 106 1.21 -12.71 8.76
CA CYS A 106 -0.01 -12.86 7.98
C CYS A 106 -1.17 -13.43 8.80
N SER A 107 -0.97 -14.47 9.59
CA SER A 107 -2.05 -15.12 10.34
C SER A 107 -2.52 -14.31 11.55
N GLY A 108 -1.65 -13.52 12.17
CA GLY A 108 -1.96 -12.82 13.43
C GLY A 108 -2.24 -11.33 13.32
N GLY A 109 -1.78 -10.65 12.26
CA GLY A 109 -1.81 -9.18 12.21
C GLY A 109 -2.93 -8.59 11.37
N MET A 110 -3.02 -8.97 10.11
CA MET A 110 -3.97 -8.33 9.19
C MET A 110 -5.37 -8.95 9.24
N LYS A 111 -5.46 -10.29 9.33
CA LYS A 111 -6.74 -10.98 9.25
C LYS A 111 -7.56 -10.86 10.53
N THR A 112 -6.94 -11.13 11.67
CA THR A 112 -7.67 -11.38 12.91
C THR A 112 -7.92 -10.11 13.71
N ARG A 113 -6.94 -9.21 13.80
CA ARG A 113 -7.10 -7.98 14.58
C ARG A 113 -7.73 -6.85 13.80
N SER A 114 -7.23 -6.56 12.60
CA SER A 114 -7.62 -5.34 11.91
C SER A 114 -9.02 -5.42 11.31
N PHE A 115 -9.43 -6.56 10.73
CA PHE A 115 -10.78 -6.69 10.18
C PHE A 115 -11.85 -7.08 11.22
N SER A 116 -11.45 -7.61 12.39
CA SER A 116 -12.40 -7.96 13.45
C SER A 116 -12.56 -6.90 14.52
N GLU A 117 -11.54 -6.05 14.72
CA GLU A 117 -11.49 -5.14 15.86
C GLU A 117 -11.56 -3.64 15.46
N LEU A 118 -11.22 -3.29 14.20
CA LEU A 118 -11.13 -1.91 13.74
C LEU A 118 -12.10 -1.64 12.58
N ASP A 119 -13.07 -0.74 12.81
CA ASP A 119 -14.03 -0.33 11.78
C ASP A 119 -13.38 0.48 10.64
N GLU A 120 -12.24 1.10 10.92
CA GLU A 120 -11.50 1.96 10.00
C GLU A 120 -10.61 1.19 9.02
N THR A 121 -10.66 -0.14 9.04
CA THR A 121 -9.82 -0.96 8.15
C THR A 121 -10.43 -1.09 6.77
N VAL A 122 -9.64 -0.78 5.73
CA VAL A 122 -10.01 -0.98 4.32
C VAL A 122 -8.92 -1.77 3.60
N LEU A 123 -9.32 -2.75 2.81
CA LEU A 123 -8.43 -3.50 1.93
C LEU A 123 -8.85 -3.31 0.49
N PHE A 124 -7.96 -2.78 -0.31
CA PHE A 124 -8.10 -2.71 -1.76
C PHE A 124 -7.35 -3.86 -2.42
N VAL A 125 -7.98 -4.48 -3.38
CA VAL A 125 -7.36 -5.52 -4.22
C VAL A 125 -7.63 -5.19 -5.68
N PHE A 126 -6.55 -5.01 -6.43
CA PHE A 126 -6.62 -4.84 -7.88
C PHE A 126 -6.44 -6.20 -8.53
N GLU A 127 -7.45 -6.64 -9.22
CA GLU A 127 -7.46 -7.90 -9.96
C GLU A 127 -7.14 -7.69 -11.43
N ILE A 128 -6.50 -8.70 -12.02
CA ILE A 128 -6.34 -8.86 -13.46
C ILE A 128 -6.89 -10.25 -13.82
N ASN A 129 -7.87 -10.31 -14.71
CA ASN A 129 -8.55 -11.55 -15.10
C ASN A 129 -9.11 -12.34 -13.90
N GLY A 130 -9.64 -11.65 -12.89
CA GLY A 130 -10.22 -12.27 -11.69
C GLY A 130 -9.20 -12.77 -10.66
N GLU A 131 -7.90 -12.53 -10.87
CA GLU A 131 -6.85 -12.89 -9.91
C GLU A 131 -6.20 -11.65 -9.29
N PRO A 132 -5.94 -11.65 -7.96
CA PRO A 132 -5.27 -10.54 -7.29
C PRO A 132 -3.87 -10.27 -7.87
N ALA A 133 -3.67 -9.07 -8.42
CA ALA A 133 -2.40 -8.61 -8.98
C ALA A 133 -1.71 -7.55 -8.10
N ALA A 134 -2.48 -6.83 -7.28
CA ALA A 134 -1.95 -5.94 -6.26
C ALA A 134 -2.94 -5.84 -5.09
N PHE A 135 -2.44 -5.50 -3.91
CA PHE A 135 -3.29 -5.10 -2.80
C PHE A 135 -2.68 -3.95 -2.00
N ALA A 136 -3.55 -3.18 -1.37
CA ALA A 136 -3.20 -2.18 -0.37
C ALA A 136 -4.11 -2.34 0.84
N PHE A 137 -3.49 -2.48 2.00
CA PHE A 137 -4.18 -2.56 3.27
C PHE A 137 -4.03 -1.21 3.98
N LEU A 138 -5.14 -0.61 4.39
CA LEU A 138 -5.20 0.76 4.86
C LEU A 138 -5.96 0.86 6.17
N TYR A 139 -5.60 1.90 6.93
CA TYR A 139 -6.43 2.42 8.02
C TYR A 139 -6.94 3.80 7.63
N LEU A 140 -8.24 4.02 7.75
CA LEU A 140 -8.89 5.31 7.51
C LEU A 140 -9.37 5.84 8.86
N SER A 141 -8.95 7.04 9.24
CA SER A 141 -9.42 7.71 10.44
C SER A 141 -9.48 9.22 10.23
N ASP A 142 -10.64 9.80 10.45
CA ASP A 142 -10.88 11.27 10.40
C ASP A 142 -10.30 11.97 9.15
N GLY A 143 -10.48 11.36 7.99
CA GLY A 143 -9.99 11.91 6.71
C GLY A 143 -8.50 11.68 6.46
N TYR A 144 -7.82 10.88 7.28
CA TYR A 144 -6.44 10.44 7.08
C TYR A 144 -6.40 8.96 6.72
N ILE A 145 -5.58 8.63 5.74
CA ILE A 145 -5.31 7.24 5.38
C ILE A 145 -3.84 6.92 5.65
N VAL A 146 -3.62 5.77 6.29
CA VAL A 146 -2.28 5.19 6.47
C VAL A 146 -2.23 3.86 5.74
N VAL A 147 -1.18 3.64 4.93
CA VAL A 147 -0.98 2.43 4.12
C VAL A 147 0.20 1.60 4.66
N PRO A 148 0.00 0.80 5.71
CA PRO A 148 1.08 0.02 6.29
C PRO A 148 1.55 -1.14 5.41
N LYS A 149 0.70 -1.63 4.52
CA LYS A 149 0.99 -2.78 3.67
C LYS A 149 0.50 -2.57 2.25
N LEU A 150 1.42 -2.71 1.30
CA LEU A 150 1.14 -2.74 -0.13
C LEU A 150 2.03 -3.81 -0.77
N ALA A 151 1.46 -4.62 -1.64
CA ALA A 151 2.24 -5.57 -2.44
C ALA A 151 1.64 -5.72 -3.84
N ILE A 152 2.50 -6.15 -4.76
CA ILE A 152 2.13 -6.43 -6.14
C ILE A 152 2.60 -7.83 -6.54
N ASP A 153 1.91 -8.43 -7.48
CA ASP A 153 2.42 -9.58 -8.20
C ASP A 153 3.55 -9.13 -9.15
N THR A 154 4.75 -9.65 -8.89
CA THR A 154 5.93 -9.30 -9.69
C THR A 154 5.88 -9.90 -11.09
N GLU A 155 5.12 -10.98 -11.31
CA GLU A 155 4.91 -11.59 -12.63
C GLU A 155 4.00 -10.70 -13.49
N GLN A 156 3.07 -9.96 -12.86
CA GLN A 156 2.17 -9.01 -13.51
C GLN A 156 2.75 -7.58 -13.65
N ARG A 157 4.04 -7.40 -13.32
CA ARG A 157 4.70 -6.07 -13.29
C ARG A 157 4.57 -5.30 -14.61
N ALA A 158 4.52 -6.02 -15.74
CA ALA A 158 4.35 -5.42 -17.07
C ALA A 158 3.05 -4.62 -17.19
N HIS A 159 2.00 -4.96 -16.43
CA HIS A 159 0.71 -4.29 -16.42
C HIS A 159 0.62 -3.16 -15.40
N ALA A 160 1.69 -2.92 -14.62
CA ALA A 160 1.77 -1.88 -13.59
C ALA A 160 0.60 -1.89 -12.56
N PRO A 161 0.19 -3.05 -12.00
CA PRO A 161 -1.02 -3.16 -11.19
C PRO A 161 -0.98 -2.27 -9.95
N GLY A 162 0.20 -2.05 -9.34
CA GLY A 162 0.33 -1.21 -8.16
C GLY A 162 0.04 0.27 -8.42
N ILE A 163 0.50 0.80 -9.56
CA ILE A 163 0.25 2.21 -9.94
C ILE A 163 -1.21 2.41 -10.35
N LEU A 164 -1.78 1.46 -11.09
CA LEU A 164 -3.19 1.52 -11.46
C LEU A 164 -4.09 1.41 -10.23
N MET A 165 -3.79 0.50 -9.31
CA MET A 165 -4.48 0.40 -8.03
C MET A 165 -4.42 1.72 -7.25
N LEU A 166 -3.23 2.32 -7.10
CA LEU A 166 -3.08 3.59 -6.38
C LEU A 166 -3.88 4.71 -7.05
N LYS A 167 -3.89 4.81 -8.37
CA LYS A 167 -4.71 5.77 -9.09
C LYS A 167 -6.20 5.61 -8.73
N GLU A 168 -6.73 4.39 -8.72
CA GLU A 168 -8.14 4.13 -8.38
C GLU A 168 -8.41 4.40 -6.89
N ILE A 169 -7.46 4.08 -6.01
CA ILE A 169 -7.55 4.42 -4.57
C ILE A 169 -7.60 5.95 -4.39
N MET A 170 -6.77 6.73 -5.08
CA MET A 170 -6.81 8.20 -5.01
C MET A 170 -8.19 8.73 -5.42
N LYS A 171 -8.77 8.22 -6.51
CA LYS A 171 -10.13 8.59 -6.92
C LYS A 171 -11.14 8.28 -5.81
N TRP A 172 -11.08 7.07 -5.24
CA TRP A 172 -11.92 6.67 -4.11
C TRP A 172 -11.73 7.58 -2.87
N CYS A 173 -10.51 8.09 -2.64
CA CYS A 173 -10.21 9.02 -1.56
C CYS A 173 -10.92 10.37 -1.76
N TYR A 174 -10.91 10.92 -2.97
CA TYR A 174 -11.60 12.17 -3.27
C TYR A 174 -13.12 12.04 -3.10
N ASP A 175 -13.72 10.93 -3.53
CA ASP A 175 -15.15 10.65 -3.32
C ASP A 175 -15.54 10.67 -1.82
N ARG A 176 -14.57 10.42 -0.92
CA ARG A 176 -14.74 10.36 0.54
C ARG A 176 -14.12 11.52 1.30
N ARG A 177 -13.66 12.55 0.59
CA ARG A 177 -13.05 13.75 1.17
C ARG A 177 -11.87 13.43 2.10
N VAL A 178 -11.06 12.44 1.74
CA VAL A 178 -9.80 12.14 2.40
C VAL A 178 -8.85 13.31 2.18
N ARG A 179 -8.23 13.79 3.25
CA ARG A 179 -7.36 14.96 3.23
C ARG A 179 -5.89 14.61 3.00
N ASP A 180 -5.47 13.47 3.54
CA ASP A 180 -4.07 13.05 3.51
C ASP A 180 -3.94 11.53 3.34
N PHE A 181 -2.92 11.12 2.60
CA PHE A 181 -2.67 9.72 2.27
C PHE A 181 -1.23 9.35 2.58
N ASP A 182 -0.99 8.73 3.76
CA ASP A 182 0.32 8.34 4.24
C ASP A 182 0.75 6.98 3.68
N LEU A 183 1.76 6.99 2.82
CA LEU A 183 2.42 5.82 2.26
C LEU A 183 3.47 5.21 3.21
N CYS A 184 3.56 5.72 4.42
CA CYS A 184 4.47 5.28 5.45
C CYS A 184 5.96 5.44 5.08
N ARG A 185 6.81 4.81 5.89
CA ARG A 185 8.26 4.86 5.73
C ARG A 185 8.73 4.09 4.50
N GLY A 186 9.89 4.46 3.99
CA GLY A 186 10.56 3.86 2.84
C GLY A 186 10.67 4.81 1.67
N GLU A 187 11.77 4.71 0.94
CA GLU A 187 12.14 5.63 -0.15
C GLU A 187 11.87 5.00 -1.53
N GLU A 188 10.78 4.22 -1.63
CA GLU A 188 10.43 3.61 -2.89
C GLU A 188 10.05 4.66 -3.93
N PRO A 189 10.65 4.61 -5.14
CA PRO A 189 10.50 5.66 -6.16
C PRO A 189 9.04 5.96 -6.56
N TYR A 190 8.16 4.96 -6.47
CA TYR A 190 6.76 5.15 -6.85
C TYR A 190 6.04 6.18 -5.97
N LYS A 191 6.46 6.34 -4.70
CA LYS A 191 5.85 7.31 -3.78
C LYS A 191 6.01 8.72 -4.29
N GLN A 192 7.24 9.11 -4.63
CA GLN A 192 7.53 10.42 -5.23
C GLN A 192 6.85 10.58 -6.59
N GLN A 193 6.80 9.52 -7.41
CA GLN A 193 6.09 9.56 -8.68
C GLN A 193 4.60 9.84 -8.51
N MET A 194 3.99 9.33 -7.43
CA MET A 194 2.58 9.58 -7.06
C MET A 194 2.39 10.94 -6.35
N GLY A 195 3.40 11.81 -6.34
CA GLY A 195 3.30 13.14 -5.74
C GLY A 195 3.48 13.17 -4.22
N ALA A 196 3.96 12.08 -3.61
CA ALA A 196 4.18 12.07 -2.18
C ALA A 196 5.37 12.95 -1.80
N VAL A 197 5.19 13.73 -0.74
CA VAL A 197 6.20 14.56 -0.12
C VAL A 197 6.79 13.85 1.09
N ASN A 198 8.09 14.08 1.35
CA ASN A 198 8.75 13.52 2.52
C ASN A 198 8.43 14.38 3.75
N GLN A 199 7.81 13.77 4.75
CA GLN A 199 7.60 14.35 6.07
C GLN A 199 8.34 13.48 7.09
N PRO A 200 9.50 13.93 7.59
CA PRO A 200 10.30 13.11 8.48
C PRO A 200 9.59 12.84 9.80
N VAL A 201 9.64 11.60 10.24
CA VAL A 201 9.12 11.15 11.53
C VAL A 201 10.28 10.79 12.46
N CYS A 202 10.14 11.12 13.73
CA CYS A 202 11.16 10.83 14.74
C CYS A 202 10.76 9.60 15.56
N ARG A 203 11.63 8.60 15.58
CA ARG A 203 11.53 7.48 16.51
C ARG A 203 12.25 7.84 17.79
N VAL A 204 11.54 7.84 18.90
CA VAL A 204 12.09 8.07 20.25
C VAL A 204 12.15 6.72 20.98
N MET A 205 13.30 6.39 21.55
CA MET A 205 13.47 5.24 22.46
C MET A 205 13.99 5.75 23.79
N ALA A 206 13.20 5.62 24.84
CA ALA A 206 13.58 5.90 26.22
C ALA A 206 13.61 4.59 27.02
N LYS A 207 14.59 4.46 27.94
CA LYS A 207 14.54 3.42 28.96
C LYS A 207 13.65 3.94 30.10
N LEU A 208 12.60 3.20 30.39
CA LEU A 208 11.76 3.40 31.57
C LEU A 208 12.45 2.82 32.79
#